data_791f93cfc34a3ca96cec8e9df862233a
#
_entry.id   791f93cfc34a3ca96cec8e9df862233a
#
_cell.length_a   1.000
_cell.length_b   1.000
_cell.length_c   1.000
_cell.angle_alpha   90.00
_cell.angle_beta   90.00
_cell.angle_gamma   90.00
#
_symmetry.space_group_name_H-M   'P 1'
#
loop_
_entity.id
_entity.type
_entity.pdbx_description
1 polymer ?
#
loop_
_entity_poly.entity_id
_entity_poly.type
_entity_poly.pdbx_seq_one_letter_code
_entity_poly.pdbx_strand_id
1 'polypeptide(L)'
;MMSRIALGLVAASLTMLSAGAYANDKNNSDLKIGLGLDQGLSIVGQYQDTYNFAIGNDGVAADYIFNKGSFNSDVPFTWYAGAGAWIGWKDNGGLRVPLGLDWNFTTNWDAFAQVIPGLNLRGGAKLDIDAALGMRYSF
;
A
#
# COMPACT_ATOMS: atom_id res chain seq x y z
N MET A 1 8.55 6.90 -21.19
CA MET A 1 7.95 5.94 -20.26
C MET A 1 7.49 6.60 -18.96
N MET A 2 8.32 7.41 -18.34
CA MET A 2 7.97 8.09 -17.09
C MET A 2 6.75 9.02 -17.23
N SER A 3 6.63 9.74 -18.35
CA SER A 3 5.52 10.67 -18.55
C SER A 3 4.16 9.96 -18.63
N ARG A 4 4.10 8.79 -19.25
CA ARG A 4 2.86 8.03 -19.32
C ARG A 4 2.42 7.54 -17.94
N ILE A 5 3.37 7.09 -17.16
CA ILE A 5 3.12 6.60 -15.83
C ILE A 5 2.66 7.74 -14.91
N ALA A 6 3.31 8.90 -15.03
CA ALA A 6 2.93 10.07 -14.27
C ALA A 6 1.49 10.50 -14.56
N LEU A 7 1.09 10.45 -15.83
CA LEU A 7 -0.28 10.80 -16.21
C LEU A 7 -1.31 9.83 -15.63
N GLY A 8 -1.03 8.54 -15.68
CA GLY A 8 -1.88 7.54 -15.07
C GLY A 8 -1.99 7.71 -13.57
N LEU A 9 -0.89 8.07 -12.93
CA LEU A 9 -0.86 8.31 -11.50
C LEU A 9 -1.76 9.48 -11.10
N VAL A 10 -1.74 10.56 -11.86
CA VAL A 10 -2.59 11.72 -11.60
C VAL A 10 -4.07 11.35 -11.73
N ALA A 11 -4.43 10.61 -12.75
CA ALA A 11 -5.82 10.16 -12.94
C ALA A 11 -6.27 9.27 -11.78
N ALA A 12 -5.43 8.33 -11.37
CA ALA A 12 -5.73 7.45 -10.25
C ALA A 12 -5.88 8.24 -8.94
N SER A 13 -5.03 9.25 -8.74
CA SER A 13 -5.08 10.12 -7.57
C SER A 13 -6.42 10.85 -7.46
N LEU A 14 -6.90 11.41 -8.56
CA LEU A 14 -8.18 12.12 -8.57
C LEU A 14 -9.35 11.17 -8.27
N THR A 15 -9.32 9.98 -8.83
CA THR A 15 -10.36 8.98 -8.60
C THR A 15 -10.38 8.55 -7.13
N MET A 16 -9.21 8.34 -6.54
CA MET A 16 -9.09 7.92 -5.14
C MET A 16 -9.57 9.03 -4.19
N LEU A 17 -9.26 10.28 -4.49
CA LEU A 17 -9.72 11.40 -3.68
C LEU A 17 -11.24 11.50 -3.68
N SER A 18 -11.88 11.29 -4.83
CA SER A 18 -13.33 11.29 -4.91
C SER A 18 -13.94 10.18 -4.07
N ALA A 19 -13.39 8.98 -4.15
CA ALA A 19 -13.84 7.86 -3.34
C ALA A 19 -13.65 8.14 -1.85
N GLY A 20 -12.53 8.76 -1.48
CA GLY A 20 -12.25 9.12 -0.10
C GLY A 20 -13.25 10.12 0.45
N ALA A 21 -13.65 11.10 -0.35
CA ALA A 21 -14.64 12.08 0.06
C ALA A 21 -15.99 11.42 0.36
N TYR A 22 -16.38 10.46 -0.46
CA TYR A 22 -17.62 9.70 -0.22
C TYR A 22 -17.52 8.86 1.06
N ALA A 23 -16.40 8.21 1.27
CA ALA A 23 -16.20 7.39 2.47
C ALA A 23 -16.25 8.25 3.72
N ASN A 24 -15.69 9.45 3.66
CA ASN A 24 -15.67 10.38 4.79
C ASN A 24 -17.07 10.77 5.24
N ASP A 25 -18.00 10.92 4.32
CA ASP A 25 -19.39 11.28 4.64
C ASP A 25 -20.11 10.15 5.39
N LYS A 26 -19.65 8.92 5.26
CA LYS A 26 -20.32 7.78 5.86
C LYS A 26 -19.65 7.32 7.15
N ASN A 27 -18.35 7.07 7.07
CA ASN A 27 -17.60 6.57 8.21
C ASN A 27 -16.13 6.77 7.91
N ASN A 28 -15.61 7.84 8.39
CA ASN A 28 -14.38 8.44 7.93
C ASN A 28 -13.10 7.73 8.35
N SER A 29 -13.17 6.66 9.12
CA SER A 29 -11.96 5.94 9.52
C SER A 29 -11.63 4.74 8.67
N ASP A 30 -12.49 4.37 7.72
CA ASP A 30 -12.32 3.13 6.99
C ASP A 30 -11.30 3.23 5.87
N LEU A 31 -11.11 4.40 5.27
CA LEU A 31 -10.28 4.56 4.10
C LEU A 31 -9.10 5.49 4.37
N LYS A 32 -7.92 5.05 4.01
CA LYS A 32 -6.69 5.84 4.02
C LYS A 32 -6.12 5.89 2.62
N ILE A 33 -5.66 7.05 2.20
CA ILE A 33 -5.08 7.25 0.88
C ILE A 33 -3.81 8.09 1.04
N GLY A 34 -2.78 7.76 0.30
CA GLY A 34 -1.55 8.50 0.36
C GLY A 34 -0.61 8.21 -0.79
N LEU A 35 0.63 8.58 -0.59
CA LEU A 35 1.71 8.41 -1.56
C LEU A 35 2.81 7.57 -0.94
N GLY A 36 3.45 6.78 -1.76
CA GLY A 36 4.55 5.96 -1.28
C GLY A 36 5.37 5.37 -2.40
N LEU A 37 6.33 4.54 -2.00
CA LEU A 37 7.15 3.75 -2.89
C LEU A 37 6.83 2.30 -2.61
N ASP A 38 6.10 1.67 -3.50
CA ASP A 38 5.75 0.25 -3.43
C ASP A 38 5.91 -0.36 -4.81
N GLN A 39 5.07 0.02 -5.76
CA GLN A 39 5.25 -0.34 -7.16
C GLN A 39 5.88 0.84 -7.88
N GLY A 40 7.12 1.17 -7.49
CA GLY A 40 7.71 2.45 -7.82
C GLY A 40 6.98 3.56 -7.07
N LEU A 41 7.00 4.79 -7.58
CA LEU A 41 6.19 5.86 -7.00
C LEU A 41 4.72 5.51 -7.17
N SER A 42 3.98 5.49 -6.08
CA SER A 42 2.65 4.90 -6.05
C SER A 42 1.65 5.76 -5.30
N ILE A 43 0.39 5.63 -5.70
CA ILE A 43 -0.74 5.94 -4.83
C ILE A 43 -0.97 4.70 -3.99
N VAL A 44 -0.98 4.87 -2.68
CA VAL A 44 -1.18 3.77 -1.75
C VAL A 44 -2.44 3.99 -0.95
N GLY A 45 -3.06 2.92 -0.51
CA GLY A 45 -4.26 3.03 0.27
C GLY A 45 -4.47 1.83 1.17
N GLN A 46 -5.35 2.02 2.14
CA GLN A 46 -5.73 0.96 3.06
C GLN A 46 -7.21 1.10 3.38
N TYR A 47 -7.91 0.00 3.34
CA TYR A 47 -9.34 -0.05 3.63
C TYR A 47 -9.59 -0.92 4.85
N GLN A 48 -10.28 -0.36 5.84
CA GLN A 48 -10.66 -1.04 7.09
C GLN A 48 -9.47 -1.65 7.82
N ASP A 49 -8.30 -1.02 7.71
CA ASP A 49 -7.05 -1.51 8.32
C ASP A 49 -6.70 -2.95 7.94
N THR A 50 -7.33 -3.48 6.90
CA THR A 50 -7.21 -4.89 6.53
C THR A 50 -6.71 -5.07 5.10
N TYR A 51 -7.13 -4.21 4.19
CA TYR A 51 -6.77 -4.33 2.78
C TYR A 51 -5.86 -3.18 2.39
N ASN A 52 -4.65 -3.51 1.93
CA ASN A 52 -3.72 -2.54 1.39
C ASN A 52 -3.70 -2.64 -0.11
N PHE A 53 -3.53 -1.52 -0.78
CA PHE A 53 -3.37 -1.51 -2.22
C PHE A 53 -2.39 -0.41 -2.62
N ALA A 54 -1.79 -0.61 -3.79
CA ALA A 54 -0.86 0.36 -4.37
C ALA A 54 -0.96 0.32 -5.89
N ILE A 55 -0.95 1.48 -6.51
CA ILE A 55 -0.92 1.61 -7.95
C ILE A 55 0.19 2.60 -8.27
N GLY A 56 1.17 2.17 -9.04
CA GLY A 56 2.34 3.00 -9.28
C GLY A 56 3.01 2.77 -10.61
N ASN A 57 4.24 3.25 -10.69
CA ASN A 57 5.04 3.24 -11.91
C ASN A 57 5.32 1.83 -12.41
N ASP A 58 5.48 0.89 -11.52
CA ASP A 58 5.90 -0.47 -11.86
C ASP A 58 4.77 -1.47 -11.91
N GLY A 59 3.61 -1.13 -11.37
CA GLY A 59 2.50 -2.06 -11.37
C GLY A 59 1.42 -1.72 -10.35
N VAL A 60 0.66 -2.74 -10.01
CA VAL A 60 -0.40 -2.66 -9.02
C VAL A 60 -0.28 -3.83 -8.05
N ALA A 61 -0.61 -3.58 -6.79
CA ALA A 61 -0.54 -4.60 -5.75
C ALA A 61 -1.75 -4.49 -4.83
N ALA A 62 -2.15 -5.64 -4.27
CA ALA A 62 -3.21 -5.69 -3.29
C ALA A 62 -2.85 -6.76 -2.25
N ASP A 63 -3.01 -6.42 -0.99
CA ASP A 63 -2.65 -7.29 0.12
C ASP A 63 -3.78 -7.37 1.12
N TYR A 64 -3.91 -8.54 1.73
CA TYR A 64 -4.78 -8.77 2.87
C TYR A 64 -3.92 -8.83 4.13
N ILE A 65 -4.22 -7.97 5.10
CA ILE A 65 -3.50 -7.93 6.38
C ILE A 65 -4.22 -8.86 7.34
N PHE A 66 -3.59 -9.99 7.66
CA PHE A 66 -4.24 -11.01 8.50
C PHE A 66 -3.78 -10.97 9.94
N ASN A 67 -2.74 -10.22 10.27
CA ASN A 67 -2.25 -10.12 11.63
C ASN A 67 -1.62 -8.76 11.86
N LYS A 68 -1.87 -8.19 13.03
CA LYS A 68 -1.28 -6.91 13.41
C LYS A 68 -1.31 -6.79 14.92
N GLY A 69 -0.43 -5.94 15.45
CA GLY A 69 -0.36 -5.74 16.89
C GLY A 69 0.49 -4.53 17.24
N SER A 70 0.45 -4.18 18.51
CA SER A 70 1.23 -3.09 19.06
C SER A 70 2.41 -3.65 19.86
N PHE A 71 3.51 -2.91 19.90
CA PHE A 71 4.66 -3.33 20.71
C PHE A 71 4.38 -3.13 22.18
N ASN A 72 4.04 -1.90 22.57
CA ASN A 72 3.50 -1.59 23.89
C ASN A 72 2.85 -0.20 23.82
N SER A 73 2.28 0.24 24.94
CA SER A 73 1.51 1.48 24.98
C SER A 73 2.37 2.74 24.80
N ASP A 74 3.68 2.65 25.03
CA ASP A 74 4.58 3.78 24.91
C ASP A 74 5.17 3.94 23.51
N VAL A 75 5.01 2.95 22.65
CA VAL A 75 5.57 2.94 21.31
C VAL A 75 4.46 3.20 20.31
N PRO A 76 4.54 4.28 19.49
CA PRO A 76 3.46 4.62 18.56
C PRO A 76 3.47 3.81 17.27
N PHE A 77 4.14 2.68 17.26
CA PHE A 77 4.24 1.80 16.10
C PHE A 77 3.32 0.59 16.26
N THR A 78 2.72 0.21 15.15
CA THR A 78 1.98 -1.05 15.02
C THR A 78 2.70 -1.90 13.98
N TRP A 79 2.86 -3.18 14.27
CA TRP A 79 3.39 -4.10 13.26
C TRP A 79 2.24 -4.79 12.55
N TYR A 80 2.48 -5.22 11.32
CA TYR A 80 1.48 -5.97 10.59
C TYR A 80 2.13 -7.00 9.68
N ALA A 81 1.35 -8.03 9.34
CA ALA A 81 1.74 -9.07 8.39
C ALA A 81 0.56 -9.36 7.48
N GLY A 82 0.83 -9.59 6.24
CA GLY A 82 -0.21 -9.85 5.27
C GLY A 82 0.25 -10.78 4.18
N ALA A 83 -0.63 -11.02 3.24
CA ALA A 83 -0.35 -11.79 2.04
C ALA A 83 -1.14 -11.17 0.89
N GLY A 84 -0.52 -11.12 -0.26
CA GLY A 84 -1.18 -10.50 -1.40
C GLY A 84 -0.56 -10.89 -2.71
N ALA A 85 -0.91 -10.12 -3.73
CA ALA A 85 -0.46 -10.36 -5.09
C ALA A 85 -0.13 -9.02 -5.75
N TRP A 86 0.70 -9.07 -6.76
CA TRP A 86 1.07 -7.89 -7.53
C TRP A 86 1.22 -8.25 -8.99
N ILE A 87 0.97 -7.25 -9.83
CA ILE A 87 1.14 -7.37 -11.28
C ILE A 87 1.92 -6.16 -11.74
N GLY A 88 3.07 -6.40 -12.37
CA GLY A 88 3.86 -5.34 -12.96
C GLY A 88 3.44 -5.07 -14.40
N TRP A 89 3.75 -3.87 -14.87
CA TRP A 89 3.41 -3.47 -16.23
C TRP A 89 4.28 -4.17 -17.28
N LYS A 90 5.39 -4.83 -16.87
CA LYS A 90 6.37 -5.42 -17.78
C LYS A 90 6.54 -6.92 -17.55
N ASP A 91 5.47 -7.67 -17.66
CA ASP A 91 5.49 -9.13 -17.61
C ASP A 91 6.08 -9.69 -16.32
N ASN A 92 5.86 -9.01 -15.21
CA ASN A 92 6.21 -9.55 -13.90
C ASN A 92 5.00 -9.51 -13.00
N GLY A 93 5.01 -10.33 -11.99
CA GLY A 93 3.91 -10.44 -11.06
C GLY A 93 3.98 -11.71 -10.26
N GLY A 94 3.26 -11.76 -9.16
CA GLY A 94 3.28 -12.93 -8.32
C GLY A 94 2.62 -12.71 -6.98
N LEU A 95 3.10 -13.44 -6.00
CA LEU A 95 2.60 -13.40 -4.63
C LEU A 95 3.61 -12.71 -3.74
N ARG A 96 3.10 -12.06 -2.69
CA ARG A 96 3.98 -11.33 -1.76
C ARG A 96 3.44 -11.42 -0.34
N VAL A 97 4.34 -11.25 0.62
CA VAL A 97 4.03 -11.25 2.04
C VAL A 97 4.58 -9.95 2.62
N PRO A 98 3.78 -8.89 2.75
CA PRO A 98 4.26 -7.67 3.38
C PRO A 98 4.38 -7.83 4.89
N LEU A 99 5.51 -7.42 5.43
CA LEU A 99 5.78 -7.38 6.86
C LEU A 99 6.19 -5.96 7.20
N GLY A 100 5.42 -5.26 7.99
CA GLY A 100 5.65 -3.85 8.13
C GLY A 100 5.39 -3.25 9.48
N LEU A 101 5.71 -1.97 9.56
CA LEU A 101 5.46 -1.10 10.69
C LEU A 101 4.63 0.07 10.22
N ASP A 102 3.69 0.47 11.06
CA ASP A 102 2.83 1.61 10.81
C ASP A 102 2.96 2.58 11.97
N TRP A 103 3.20 3.85 11.66
CA TRP A 103 3.43 4.89 12.65
C TRP A 103 2.38 5.98 12.48
N ASN A 104 1.50 6.08 13.45
CA ASN A 104 0.49 7.13 13.49
C ASN A 104 1.09 8.36 14.17
N PHE A 105 1.73 9.22 13.37
CA PHE A 105 2.46 10.36 13.93
C PHE A 105 1.56 11.57 14.20
N THR A 106 0.39 11.62 13.62
CA THR A 106 -0.66 12.58 13.97
C THR A 106 -2.03 11.90 13.89
N THR A 107 -3.07 12.65 14.23
CA THR A 107 -4.43 12.12 14.35
C THR A 107 -4.93 11.44 13.07
N ASN A 108 -4.67 12.03 11.91
CA ASN A 108 -5.20 11.51 10.65
C ASN A 108 -4.13 11.04 9.68
N TRP A 109 -2.86 11.05 10.09
CA TRP A 109 -1.75 10.69 9.22
C TRP A 109 -0.99 9.51 9.79
N ASP A 110 -0.61 8.60 8.92
CA ASP A 110 0.31 7.54 9.29
C ASP A 110 1.38 7.37 8.23
N ALA A 111 2.53 6.89 8.68
CA ALA A 111 3.63 6.50 7.82
C ALA A 111 3.85 5.01 7.97
N PHE A 112 4.23 4.35 6.89
CA PHE A 112 4.49 2.93 6.95
C PHE A 112 5.80 2.58 6.25
N ALA A 113 6.40 1.49 6.70
CA ALA A 113 7.56 0.89 6.04
C ALA A 113 7.42 -0.61 6.11
N GLN A 114 7.72 -1.30 5.03
CA GLN A 114 7.55 -2.74 4.98
C GLN A 114 8.64 -3.42 4.17
N VAL A 115 8.94 -4.64 4.55
CA VAL A 115 9.79 -5.57 3.80
C VAL A 115 8.85 -6.61 3.18
N ILE A 116 9.07 -6.93 1.93
CA ILE A 116 8.10 -7.72 1.16
C ILE A 116 8.81 -8.89 0.48
N PRO A 117 8.98 -10.01 1.18
CA PRO A 117 9.38 -11.23 0.49
C PRO A 117 8.26 -11.71 -0.42
N GLY A 118 8.61 -12.22 -1.58
CA GLY A 118 7.60 -12.64 -2.54
C GLY A 118 8.15 -13.60 -3.57
N LEU A 119 7.25 -14.07 -4.44
CA LEU A 119 7.57 -14.93 -5.55
C LEU A 119 7.10 -14.27 -6.84
N ASN A 120 8.03 -14.08 -7.75
CA ASN A 120 7.69 -13.67 -9.11
C ASN A 120 7.36 -14.93 -9.90
N LEU A 121 6.11 -15.02 -10.35
CA LEU A 121 5.61 -16.23 -11.01
C LEU A 121 5.59 -16.11 -12.54
N ARG A 122 5.86 -14.94 -13.06
CA ARG A 122 5.90 -14.73 -14.52
C ARG A 122 7.31 -14.99 -15.02
N GLY A 123 7.43 -15.97 -15.91
CA GLY A 123 8.71 -16.41 -16.42
C GLY A 123 9.42 -17.41 -15.51
N GLY A 124 8.68 -18.09 -14.61
CA GLY A 124 9.22 -19.07 -13.68
C GLY A 124 9.17 -18.56 -12.25
N ALA A 125 9.07 -19.46 -11.30
CA ALA A 125 9.01 -19.08 -9.89
C ALA A 125 10.37 -18.59 -9.41
N LYS A 126 10.43 -17.36 -8.89
CA LYS A 126 11.68 -16.73 -8.48
C LYS A 126 11.44 -15.98 -7.16
N LEU A 127 12.24 -16.30 -6.16
CA LEU A 127 12.16 -15.60 -4.89
C LEU A 127 12.66 -14.17 -5.04
N ASP A 128 11.94 -13.23 -4.46
CA ASP A 128 12.26 -11.82 -4.53
C ASP A 128 12.01 -11.17 -3.17
N ILE A 129 12.78 -10.14 -2.86
CA ILE A 129 12.59 -9.36 -1.63
C ILE A 129 12.54 -7.90 -2.03
N ASP A 130 11.48 -7.24 -1.64
CA ASP A 130 11.26 -5.84 -1.93
C ASP A 130 11.05 -5.06 -0.65
N ALA A 131 11.00 -3.74 -0.77
CA ALA A 131 10.71 -2.86 0.34
C ALA A 131 9.77 -1.77 -0.13
N ALA A 132 8.96 -1.26 0.77
CA ALA A 132 8.03 -0.19 0.47
C ALA A 132 7.94 0.75 1.66
N LEU A 133 7.63 2.00 1.38
CA LEU A 133 7.37 3.00 2.41
C LEU A 133 6.40 4.03 1.86
N GLY A 134 5.74 4.74 2.76
CA GLY A 134 4.81 5.77 2.32
C GLY A 134 4.11 6.45 3.48
N MET A 135 3.21 7.36 3.13
CA MET A 135 2.39 8.11 4.07
C MET A 135 0.94 8.08 3.59
N ARG A 136 0.01 7.96 4.54
CA ARG A 136 -1.41 7.90 4.23
C ARG A 136 -2.18 8.85 5.12
N TYR A 137 -3.29 9.37 4.60
CA TYR A 137 -4.23 10.21 5.31
C TYR A 137 -5.54 9.45 5.52
N SER A 138 -6.06 9.50 6.74
CA SER A 138 -7.34 8.87 7.11
C SER A 138 -8.47 9.86 6.92
N PHE A 139 -9.39 9.50 6.08
CA PHE A 139 -10.56 10.35 5.80
C PHE A 139 -11.66 10.22 6.82
#